data_cb3e41655f884c933c393d850cac5f17
#
_entry.id   cb3e41655f884c933c393d850cac5f17
#
_cell.length_a   1.000
_cell.length_b   1.000
_cell.length_c   1.000
_cell.angle_alpha   90.00
_cell.angle_beta   90.00
_cell.angle_gamma   90.00
#
_symmetry.space_group_name_H-M   'P 1'
#
loop_
_entity.id
_entity.type
_entity.pdbx_description
1 polymer ?
#
loop_
_entity_poly.entity_id
_entity_poly.type
_entity_poly.pdbx_seq_one_letter_code
_entity_poly.pdbx_strand_id
1 'polypeptide(L)'
;ANSDWSEVQKRAAAGEAIRIWYSNQPDELCGFYWMMARLTQWGDYQGPVYAVQLPEWESDGKGNTRRMLSWGEIGPGEWYRYPALQKLVPPALCQSCADDWRILQEENAPLRAMLNGRLTSVPETLYDAFIRREISAQAGAFQEERLIGRMIEKYKLGIGDAWIALRIEEMIRSGELEALTEPEEDMPLYHRFLKKHGER
;
A
#
# COMPACT_ATOMS: atom_id res chain seq x y z
N ALA A 1 17.85 -11.97 6.90
CA ALA A 1 17.27 -10.97 5.97
C ALA A 1 18.33 -10.25 5.12
N ASN A 2 19.64 -10.28 5.50
CA ASN A 2 20.71 -9.58 4.75
C ASN A 2 21.31 -10.38 3.58
N SER A 3 21.09 -11.69 3.51
CA SER A 3 21.71 -12.54 2.46
C SER A 3 21.14 -12.31 1.07
N ASP A 4 19.86 -12.03 0.97
CA ASP A 4 19.18 -11.96 -0.33
C ASP A 4 19.53 -10.68 -1.10
N TRP A 5 19.71 -9.55 -0.41
CA TRP A 5 20.07 -8.28 -1.04
C TRP A 5 21.51 -8.24 -1.56
N SER A 6 22.43 -8.93 -0.89
CA SER A 6 23.82 -9.05 -1.36
C SER A 6 23.89 -9.83 -2.67
N GLU A 7 23.06 -10.84 -2.85
CA GLU A 7 22.97 -11.60 -4.11
C GLU A 7 22.36 -10.75 -5.23
N VAL A 8 21.31 -9.98 -4.96
CA VAL A 8 20.74 -9.04 -5.95
C VAL A 8 21.78 -8.03 -6.41
N GLN A 9 22.51 -7.43 -5.48
CA GLN A 9 23.59 -6.47 -5.78
C GLN A 9 24.69 -7.11 -6.63
N LYS A 10 25.14 -8.31 -6.26
CA LYS A 10 26.16 -9.06 -7.02
C LYS A 10 25.74 -9.34 -8.46
N ARG A 11 24.50 -9.76 -8.66
CA ARG A 11 23.94 -10.01 -9.99
C ARG A 11 23.79 -8.73 -10.82
N ALA A 12 23.36 -7.64 -10.18
CA ALA A 12 23.30 -6.32 -10.80
C ALA A 12 24.67 -5.83 -11.26
N ALA A 13 25.72 -6.00 -10.43
CA ALA A 13 27.11 -5.68 -10.77
C ALA A 13 27.63 -6.56 -11.91
N ALA A 14 27.15 -7.80 -12.03
CA ALA A 14 27.46 -8.71 -13.14
C ALA A 14 26.73 -8.35 -14.45
N GLY A 15 25.91 -7.30 -14.48
CA GLY A 15 25.21 -6.84 -15.68
C GLY A 15 23.84 -7.48 -15.90
N GLU A 16 23.30 -8.22 -14.93
CA GLU A 16 21.96 -8.78 -15.07
C GLU A 16 20.90 -7.67 -15.01
N ALA A 17 19.84 -7.83 -15.81
CA ALA A 17 18.72 -6.89 -15.83
C ALA A 17 17.90 -6.97 -14.55
N ILE A 18 17.56 -5.82 -13.99
CA ILE A 18 16.63 -5.70 -12.87
C ILE A 18 15.25 -5.30 -13.40
N ARG A 19 14.20 -5.98 -12.96
CA ARG A 19 12.82 -5.61 -13.27
C ARG A 19 12.06 -5.38 -11.97
N ILE A 20 11.51 -4.18 -11.83
CA ILE A 20 10.79 -3.74 -10.64
C ILE A 20 9.33 -3.55 -11.00
N TRP A 21 8.45 -4.16 -10.22
CA TRP A 21 7.00 -4.10 -10.38
C TRP A 21 6.43 -3.17 -9.31
N TYR A 22 5.63 -2.20 -9.71
CA TYR A 22 5.02 -1.24 -8.80
C TYR A 22 3.68 -0.73 -9.33
N SER A 23 2.87 -0.20 -8.45
CA SER A 23 1.64 0.52 -8.78
C SER A 23 1.65 1.92 -8.16
N ASN A 24 0.54 2.62 -8.28
CA ASN A 24 0.33 3.89 -7.58
C ASN A 24 -0.13 3.71 -6.11
N GLN A 25 -0.16 2.48 -5.59
CA GLN A 25 -0.36 2.26 -4.16
C GLN A 25 0.81 2.85 -3.37
N PRO A 26 0.54 3.54 -2.24
CA PRO A 26 1.59 4.20 -1.47
C PRO A 26 2.73 3.29 -1.04
N ASP A 27 2.43 2.07 -0.63
CA ASP A 27 3.41 1.07 -0.19
C ASP A 27 4.28 0.55 -1.34
N GLU A 28 3.67 0.20 -2.48
CA GLU A 28 4.38 -0.27 -3.67
C GLU A 28 5.24 0.85 -4.28
N LEU A 29 4.74 2.09 -4.29
CA LEU A 29 5.50 3.24 -4.77
C LEU A 29 6.65 3.61 -3.81
N CYS A 30 6.44 3.49 -2.50
CA CYS A 30 7.52 3.56 -1.50
C CYS A 30 8.61 2.53 -1.78
N GLY A 31 8.21 1.28 -2.06
CA GLY A 31 9.12 0.21 -2.43
C GLY A 31 9.92 0.51 -3.70
N PHE A 32 9.28 1.10 -4.70
CA PHE A 32 9.94 1.55 -5.93
C PHE A 32 10.97 2.66 -5.64
N TYR A 33 10.61 3.71 -4.90
CA TYR A 33 11.52 4.80 -4.54
C TYR A 33 12.68 4.31 -3.69
N TRP A 34 12.42 3.43 -2.73
CA TRP A 34 13.44 2.79 -1.93
C TRP A 34 14.43 1.99 -2.79
N MET A 35 13.95 1.22 -3.76
CA MET A 35 14.82 0.46 -4.67
C MET A 35 15.68 1.39 -5.53
N MET A 36 15.13 2.51 -6.02
CA MET A 36 15.91 3.52 -6.74
C MET A 36 17.04 4.10 -5.86
N ALA A 37 16.72 4.40 -4.59
CA ALA A 37 17.74 4.87 -3.65
C ALA A 37 18.82 3.81 -3.38
N ARG A 38 18.47 2.52 -3.35
CA ARG A 38 19.46 1.44 -3.25
C ARG A 38 20.35 1.35 -4.48
N LEU A 39 19.79 1.45 -5.66
CA LEU A 39 20.56 1.42 -6.91
C LEU A 39 21.55 2.59 -7.00
N THR A 40 21.15 3.79 -6.62
CA THR A 40 22.06 4.95 -6.58
C THR A 40 23.18 4.78 -5.54
N GLN A 41 22.90 4.13 -4.40
CA GLN A 41 23.91 3.83 -3.40
C GLN A 41 24.90 2.74 -3.84
N TRP A 42 24.44 1.74 -4.58
CA TRP A 42 25.33 0.68 -5.08
C TRP A 42 26.32 1.23 -6.12
N GLY A 43 25.85 2.07 -7.05
CA GLY A 43 26.70 2.79 -7.99
C GLY A 43 27.35 1.94 -9.09
N ASP A 44 27.53 0.67 -8.85
CA ASP A 44 28.30 -0.27 -9.67
C ASP A 44 27.44 -1.24 -10.51
N TYR A 45 26.11 -1.06 -10.51
CA TYR A 45 25.26 -1.88 -11.38
C TYR A 45 25.45 -1.51 -12.85
N GLN A 46 25.57 -2.53 -13.72
CA GLN A 46 25.88 -2.35 -15.14
C GLN A 46 24.74 -2.82 -16.05
N GLY A 47 23.80 -3.58 -15.52
CA GLY A 47 22.64 -4.07 -16.24
C GLY A 47 21.54 -3.01 -16.36
N PRO A 48 20.61 -3.18 -17.34
CA PRO A 48 19.47 -2.29 -17.46
C PRO A 48 18.49 -2.48 -16.32
N VAL A 49 17.91 -1.37 -15.84
CA VAL A 49 16.82 -1.37 -14.87
C VAL A 49 15.52 -1.08 -15.60
N TYR A 50 14.55 -1.96 -15.45
CA TYR A 50 13.22 -1.82 -16.02
C TYR A 50 12.18 -1.67 -14.90
N ALA A 51 11.20 -0.82 -15.15
CA ALA A 51 10.02 -0.66 -14.30
C ALA A 51 8.77 -1.14 -15.04
N VAL A 52 7.94 -1.93 -14.37
CA VAL A 52 6.62 -2.34 -14.84
C VAL A 52 5.60 -1.72 -13.90
N GLN A 53 4.96 -0.65 -14.36
CA GLN A 53 3.88 0.00 -13.63
C GLN A 53 2.57 -0.72 -13.93
N LEU A 54 1.82 -1.07 -12.88
CA LEU A 54 0.47 -1.61 -13.03
C LEU A 54 -0.44 -0.56 -13.67
N PRO A 55 -1.13 -0.87 -14.78
CA PRO A 55 -2.13 0.04 -15.33
C PRO A 55 -3.26 0.28 -14.32
N GLU A 56 -3.66 1.54 -14.13
CA GLU A 56 -4.78 1.87 -13.23
C GLU A 56 -6.12 1.26 -13.74
N TRP A 57 -6.24 1.10 -15.04
CA TRP A 57 -7.44 0.57 -15.66
C TRP A 57 -7.08 -0.57 -16.62
N GLU A 58 -7.81 -1.65 -16.53
CA GLU A 58 -7.66 -2.80 -17.40
C GLU A 58 -9.00 -3.17 -18.04
N SER A 59 -8.97 -3.45 -19.34
CA SER A 59 -10.14 -3.96 -20.07
C SER A 59 -10.09 -5.48 -20.16
N ASP A 60 -11.21 -6.14 -19.94
CA ASP A 60 -11.37 -7.58 -20.14
C ASP A 60 -11.53 -7.99 -21.61
N GLY A 61 -11.47 -7.03 -22.55
CA GLY A 61 -11.70 -7.25 -23.97
C GLY A 61 -13.17 -7.52 -24.35
N LYS A 62 -14.08 -7.55 -23.38
CA LYS A 62 -15.52 -7.77 -23.57
C LYS A 62 -16.35 -6.50 -23.32
N GLY A 63 -15.68 -5.37 -23.17
CA GLY A 63 -16.30 -4.07 -22.94
C GLY A 63 -16.39 -3.66 -21.47
N ASN A 64 -15.93 -4.50 -20.52
CA ASN A 64 -15.83 -4.11 -19.12
C ASN A 64 -14.43 -3.57 -18.82
N THR A 65 -14.36 -2.61 -17.92
CA THR A 65 -13.10 -2.09 -17.36
C THR A 65 -13.08 -2.28 -15.86
N ARG A 66 -11.91 -2.66 -15.35
CA ARG A 66 -11.65 -2.81 -13.93
C ARG A 66 -10.55 -1.83 -13.51
N ARG A 67 -10.76 -1.15 -12.40
CA ARG A 67 -9.71 -0.36 -11.77
C ARG A 67 -8.80 -1.27 -10.98
N MET A 68 -7.52 -1.17 -11.24
CA MET A 68 -6.46 -1.92 -10.58
C MET A 68 -5.75 -1.02 -9.58
N LEU A 69 -5.53 -1.48 -8.36
CA LEU A 69 -4.86 -0.71 -7.32
C LEU A 69 -3.46 -1.25 -7.04
N SER A 70 -3.29 -2.55 -6.91
CA SER A 70 -2.03 -3.15 -6.52
C SER A 70 -1.74 -4.43 -7.30
N TRP A 71 -0.48 -4.82 -7.34
CA TRP A 71 -0.04 -6.09 -7.91
C TRP A 71 -0.60 -7.30 -7.15
N GLY A 72 -1.04 -7.13 -5.91
CA GLY A 72 -1.72 -8.17 -5.15
C GLY A 72 -3.07 -8.61 -5.74
N GLU A 73 -3.68 -7.79 -6.62
CA GLU A 73 -4.92 -8.15 -7.32
C GLU A 73 -4.70 -9.04 -8.55
N ILE A 74 -3.45 -9.23 -8.98
CA ILE A 74 -3.11 -10.03 -10.16
C ILE A 74 -2.89 -11.47 -9.74
N GLY A 75 -3.66 -12.37 -10.32
CA GLY A 75 -3.49 -13.81 -10.10
C GLY A 75 -2.11 -14.31 -10.58
N PRO A 76 -1.52 -15.31 -9.90
CA PRO A 76 -0.18 -15.81 -10.24
C PRO A 76 -0.01 -16.23 -11.71
N GLY A 77 -1.09 -16.71 -12.35
CA GLY A 77 -1.11 -17.12 -13.76
C GLY A 77 -1.26 -15.99 -14.77
N GLU A 78 -1.37 -14.72 -14.34
CA GLU A 78 -1.63 -13.58 -15.23
C GLU A 78 -0.44 -12.65 -15.40
N TRP A 79 0.60 -12.77 -14.58
CA TRP A 79 1.77 -11.89 -14.58
C TRP A 79 2.51 -11.84 -15.93
N TYR A 80 2.44 -12.91 -16.74
CA TYR A 80 3.07 -12.98 -18.07
C TYR A 80 2.56 -11.91 -19.05
N ARG A 81 1.41 -11.30 -18.79
CA ARG A 81 0.77 -10.29 -19.66
C ARG A 81 1.47 -8.93 -19.58
N TYR A 82 2.16 -8.64 -18.50
CA TYR A 82 2.65 -7.31 -18.19
C TYR A 82 4.11 -7.00 -18.56
N PRO A 83 5.02 -7.96 -18.82
CA PRO A 83 6.38 -7.64 -19.23
C PRO A 83 6.48 -6.72 -20.45
N ALA A 84 5.49 -6.76 -21.35
CA ALA A 84 5.41 -5.86 -22.51
C ALA A 84 5.26 -4.38 -22.13
N LEU A 85 4.82 -4.08 -20.91
CA LEU A 85 4.66 -2.71 -20.38
C LEU A 85 5.94 -2.16 -19.74
N GLN A 86 7.00 -2.97 -19.68
CA GLN A 86 8.26 -2.53 -19.06
C GLN A 86 8.84 -1.32 -19.77
N LYS A 87 9.33 -0.38 -18.99
CA LYS A 87 10.05 0.81 -19.46
C LYS A 87 11.45 0.84 -18.85
N LEU A 88 12.43 1.22 -19.63
CA LEU A 88 13.77 1.48 -19.10
C LEU A 88 13.72 2.64 -18.10
N VAL A 89 14.32 2.46 -16.94
CA VAL A 89 14.47 3.52 -15.94
C VAL A 89 15.72 4.33 -16.28
N PRO A 90 15.57 5.58 -16.72
CA PRO A 90 16.74 6.43 -17.00
C PRO A 90 17.41 6.87 -15.69
N PRO A 91 18.74 7.10 -15.69
CA PRO A 91 19.47 7.52 -14.50
C PRO A 91 18.88 8.75 -13.80
N ALA A 92 18.36 9.72 -14.55
CA ALA A 92 17.72 10.91 -13.99
C ALA A 92 16.45 10.57 -13.19
N LEU A 93 15.63 9.61 -13.65
CA LEU A 93 14.47 9.16 -12.90
C LEU A 93 14.89 8.39 -11.64
N CYS A 94 15.92 7.55 -11.75
CA CYS A 94 16.46 6.82 -10.61
C CYS A 94 16.91 7.80 -9.52
N GLN A 95 17.66 8.84 -9.89
CA GLN A 95 18.10 9.87 -8.94
C GLN A 95 16.93 10.66 -8.33
N SER A 96 15.96 11.10 -9.14
CA SER A 96 14.78 11.82 -8.65
C SER A 96 13.99 11.00 -7.62
N CYS A 97 13.75 9.72 -7.90
CA CYS A 97 13.05 8.83 -6.96
C CYS A 97 13.88 8.58 -5.69
N ALA A 98 15.21 8.52 -5.80
CA ALA A 98 16.10 8.39 -4.65
C ALA A 98 16.05 9.65 -3.74
N ASP A 99 15.99 10.83 -4.34
CA ASP A 99 15.85 12.09 -3.59
C ASP A 99 14.47 12.18 -2.90
N ASP A 100 13.39 11.81 -3.60
CA ASP A 100 12.05 11.73 -3.01
C ASP A 100 12.02 10.71 -1.85
N TRP A 101 12.67 9.56 -1.99
CA TRP A 101 12.79 8.59 -0.89
C TRP A 101 13.51 9.17 0.32
N ARG A 102 14.60 9.91 0.12
CA ARG A 102 15.35 10.55 1.21
C ARG A 102 14.47 11.55 1.97
N ILE A 103 13.68 12.36 1.25
CA ILE A 103 12.73 13.29 1.87
C ILE A 103 11.70 12.53 2.72
N LEU A 104 11.09 11.47 2.18
CA LEU A 104 10.12 10.64 2.92
C LEU A 104 10.73 9.98 4.17
N GLN A 105 12.01 9.62 4.13
CA GLN A 105 12.72 9.09 5.29
C GLN A 105 12.98 10.17 6.35
N GLU A 106 13.39 11.36 5.95
CA GLU A 106 13.61 12.50 6.86
C GLU A 106 12.32 12.94 7.55
N GLU A 107 11.20 12.97 6.82
CA GLU A 107 9.87 13.26 7.36
C GLU A 107 9.39 12.19 8.35
N ASN A 108 9.76 10.94 8.13
CA ASN A 108 9.43 9.78 8.96
C ASN A 108 7.95 9.73 9.44
N ALA A 109 7.02 10.14 8.56
CA ALA A 109 5.61 10.20 8.90
C ALA A 109 5.01 8.79 9.06
N PRO A 110 4.03 8.61 9.96
CA PRO A 110 3.38 7.32 10.19
C PRO A 110 2.53 6.85 9.00
N LEU A 111 2.04 7.78 8.18
CA LEU A 111 1.21 7.47 7.02
C LEU A 111 1.70 8.22 5.79
N ARG A 112 1.60 7.56 4.63
CA ARG A 112 1.79 8.16 3.32
C ARG A 112 0.56 7.91 2.45
N ALA A 113 0.24 8.89 1.61
CA ALA A 113 -0.89 8.83 0.70
C ALA A 113 -0.52 9.38 -0.68
N MET A 114 -1.23 8.93 -1.71
CA MET A 114 -1.18 9.53 -3.02
C MET A 114 -2.10 10.74 -3.07
N LEU A 115 -1.53 11.93 -3.07
CA LEU A 115 -2.27 13.19 -3.18
C LEU A 115 -1.84 13.93 -4.44
N ASN A 116 -2.80 14.22 -5.31
CA ASN A 116 -2.54 14.91 -6.58
C ASN A 116 -1.42 14.27 -7.43
N GLY A 117 -1.38 12.93 -7.46
CA GLY A 117 -0.37 12.17 -8.21
C GLY A 117 1.02 12.13 -7.57
N ARG A 118 1.17 12.58 -6.33
CA ARG A 118 2.44 12.53 -5.57
C ARG A 118 2.28 11.72 -4.31
N LEU A 119 3.30 10.92 -4.02
CA LEU A 119 3.43 10.25 -2.73
C LEU A 119 3.82 11.29 -1.67
N THR A 120 3.01 11.44 -0.65
CA THR A 120 3.12 12.53 0.33
C THR A 120 2.96 12.00 1.74
N SER A 121 3.78 12.46 2.66
CA SER A 121 3.59 12.24 4.09
C SER A 121 2.35 12.99 4.58
N VAL A 122 1.50 12.31 5.34
CA VAL A 122 0.20 12.83 5.80
C VAL A 122 -0.03 12.48 7.26
N PRO A 123 -0.90 13.23 7.95
CA PRO A 123 -1.31 12.86 9.30
C PRO A 123 -1.96 11.47 9.32
N GLU A 124 -1.71 10.70 10.37
CA GLU A 124 -2.31 9.36 10.55
C GLU A 124 -3.84 9.39 10.57
N THR A 125 -4.43 10.52 10.94
CA THR A 125 -5.88 10.75 11.00
C THR A 125 -6.53 11.08 9.65
N LEU A 126 -5.76 11.14 8.56
CA LEU A 126 -6.26 11.57 7.25
C LEU A 126 -7.57 10.87 6.85
N TYR A 127 -7.68 9.59 7.14
CA TYR A 127 -8.82 8.77 6.73
C TYR A 127 -9.87 8.57 7.82
N ASP A 128 -9.69 9.13 9.01
CA ASP A 128 -10.62 8.96 10.14
C ASP A 128 -12.06 9.42 9.83
N ALA A 129 -12.21 10.44 9.00
CA ALA A 129 -13.53 10.92 8.58
C ALA A 129 -14.31 9.86 7.78
N PHE A 130 -13.61 9.04 6.98
CA PHE A 130 -14.22 7.93 6.25
C PHE A 130 -14.62 6.80 7.21
N ILE A 131 -13.76 6.48 8.18
CA ILE A 131 -14.03 5.46 9.21
C ILE A 131 -15.27 5.88 10.01
N ARG A 132 -15.31 7.10 10.53
CA ARG A 132 -16.46 7.62 11.30
C ARG A 132 -17.75 7.65 10.47
N ARG A 133 -17.67 7.93 9.17
CA ARG A 133 -18.84 7.87 8.28
C ARG A 133 -19.41 6.46 8.19
N GLU A 134 -18.57 5.44 8.03
CA GLU A 134 -19.02 4.05 7.96
C GLU A 134 -19.53 3.57 9.32
N ILE A 135 -18.90 3.97 10.42
CA ILE A 135 -19.38 3.70 11.77
C ILE A 135 -20.75 4.34 12.03
N SER A 136 -20.94 5.59 11.64
CA SER A 136 -22.22 6.30 11.85
C SER A 136 -23.39 5.66 11.09
N ALA A 137 -23.12 4.96 10.00
CA ALA A 137 -24.11 4.23 9.23
C ALA A 137 -24.50 2.88 9.85
N GLN A 138 -23.77 2.40 10.89
CA GLN A 138 -24.14 1.16 11.57
C GLN A 138 -25.29 1.41 12.57
N ALA A 139 -26.20 0.44 12.68
CA ALA A 139 -27.24 0.41 13.71
C ALA A 139 -26.85 -0.63 14.77
N GLY A 140 -26.76 -0.20 16.05
CA GLY A 140 -26.43 -1.11 17.14
C GLY A 140 -25.02 -1.69 17.06
N ALA A 141 -24.88 -2.95 17.47
CA ALA A 141 -23.62 -3.68 17.42
C ALA A 141 -23.27 -4.09 15.99
N PHE A 142 -21.97 -3.99 15.62
CA PHE A 142 -21.47 -4.35 14.29
C PHE A 142 -20.14 -5.09 14.37
N GLN A 143 -19.84 -5.92 13.36
CA GLN A 143 -18.56 -6.60 13.22
C GLN A 143 -17.52 -5.66 12.62
N GLU A 144 -16.38 -5.50 13.31
CA GLU A 144 -15.29 -4.62 12.87
C GLU A 144 -14.71 -5.07 11.53
N GLU A 145 -14.44 -6.37 11.35
CA GLU A 145 -13.91 -6.92 10.11
C GLU A 145 -14.78 -6.58 8.88
N ARG A 146 -16.11 -6.66 9.05
CA ARG A 146 -17.04 -6.33 7.95
C ARG A 146 -17.07 -4.84 7.62
N LEU A 147 -16.89 -4.00 8.62
CA LEU A 147 -16.76 -2.56 8.40
C LEU A 147 -15.47 -2.27 7.64
N ILE A 148 -14.35 -2.85 8.06
CA ILE A 148 -13.04 -2.72 7.40
C ILE A 148 -13.11 -3.21 5.94
N GLY A 149 -13.66 -4.40 5.70
CA GLY A 149 -13.80 -4.96 4.35
C GLY A 149 -14.62 -4.05 3.42
N ARG A 150 -15.76 -3.53 3.89
CA ARG A 150 -16.56 -2.56 3.12
C ARG A 150 -15.80 -1.27 2.84
N MET A 151 -15.01 -0.79 3.78
CA MET A 151 -14.22 0.43 3.59
C MET A 151 -13.16 0.25 2.50
N ILE A 152 -12.42 -0.85 2.53
CA ILE A 152 -11.40 -1.18 1.52
C ILE A 152 -12.04 -1.25 0.14
N GLU A 153 -13.16 -1.96 0.01
CA GLU A 153 -13.86 -2.12 -1.26
C GLU A 153 -14.42 -0.79 -1.79
N LYS A 154 -15.09 -0.03 -0.92
CA LYS A 154 -15.83 1.19 -1.29
C LYS A 154 -14.92 2.37 -1.61
N TYR A 155 -13.93 2.62 -0.77
CA TYR A 155 -13.14 3.86 -0.85
C TYR A 155 -11.81 3.70 -1.58
N LYS A 156 -11.24 2.51 -1.59
CA LYS A 156 -9.96 2.21 -2.26
C LYS A 156 -8.87 3.24 -1.91
N LEU A 157 -8.69 3.48 -0.60
CA LEU A 157 -7.85 4.55 -0.06
C LEU A 157 -6.34 4.28 -0.15
N GLY A 158 -5.93 3.08 -0.55
CA GLY A 158 -4.53 2.70 -0.58
C GLY A 158 -3.93 2.42 0.79
N ILE A 159 -4.77 2.06 1.76
CA ILE A 159 -4.40 1.59 3.10
C ILE A 159 -4.95 0.20 3.35
N GLY A 160 -4.22 -0.61 4.10
CA GLY A 160 -4.64 -1.97 4.45
C GLY A 160 -5.59 -2.02 5.65
N ASP A 161 -6.13 -3.21 5.88
CA ASP A 161 -6.99 -3.57 7.00
C ASP A 161 -6.34 -3.25 8.37
N ALA A 162 -5.08 -3.61 8.53
CA ALA A 162 -4.32 -3.36 9.76
C ALA A 162 -4.26 -1.85 10.11
N TRP A 163 -4.14 -0.96 9.11
CA TRP A 163 -4.15 0.47 9.36
C TRP A 163 -5.53 0.95 9.82
N ILE A 164 -6.60 0.51 9.15
CA ILE A 164 -7.97 0.86 9.53
C ILE A 164 -8.26 0.36 10.95
N ALA A 165 -7.87 -0.89 11.26
CA ALA A 165 -8.01 -1.47 12.60
C ALA A 165 -7.25 -0.66 13.66
N LEU A 166 -6.02 -0.22 13.37
CA LEU A 166 -5.25 0.65 14.27
C LEU A 166 -6.00 1.97 14.58
N ARG A 167 -6.63 2.58 13.59
CA ARG A 167 -7.41 3.82 13.78
C ARG A 167 -8.69 3.57 14.56
N ILE A 168 -9.35 2.43 14.34
CA ILE A 168 -10.53 2.02 15.13
C ILE A 168 -10.13 1.75 16.59
N GLU A 169 -8.99 1.12 16.84
CA GLU A 169 -8.46 0.92 18.19
C GLU A 169 -8.25 2.26 18.92
N GLU A 170 -7.78 3.29 18.21
CA GLU A 170 -7.66 4.63 18.79
C GLU A 170 -9.04 5.26 19.12
N MET A 171 -10.06 4.99 18.29
CA MET A 171 -11.44 5.43 18.56
C MET A 171 -12.06 4.68 19.75
N ILE A 172 -11.68 3.43 19.98
CA ILE A 172 -12.06 2.68 21.19
C ILE A 172 -11.36 3.30 22.42
N ARG A 173 -10.06 3.55 22.32
CA ARG A 173 -9.27 4.13 23.41
C ARG A 173 -9.72 5.53 23.79
N SER A 174 -10.17 6.33 22.82
CA SER A 174 -10.74 7.67 23.06
C SER A 174 -12.19 7.64 23.56
N GLY A 175 -12.84 6.47 23.61
CA GLY A 175 -14.21 6.32 24.06
C GLY A 175 -15.27 6.65 23.00
N GLU A 176 -14.92 6.76 21.73
CA GLU A 176 -15.91 6.90 20.65
C GLU A 176 -16.65 5.57 20.39
N LEU A 177 -15.96 4.46 20.61
CA LEU A 177 -16.46 3.09 20.41
C LEU A 177 -16.26 2.27 21.68
N GLU A 178 -17.05 1.20 21.81
CA GLU A 178 -16.91 0.19 22.85
C GLU A 178 -16.78 -1.20 22.21
N ALA A 179 -15.74 -1.96 22.60
CA ALA A 179 -15.61 -3.35 22.22
C ALA A 179 -16.56 -4.21 23.07
N LEU A 180 -17.41 -4.99 22.42
CA LEU A 180 -18.38 -5.86 23.06
C LEU A 180 -17.85 -7.28 23.29
N THR A 181 -16.91 -7.70 22.45
CA THR A 181 -16.28 -9.01 22.51
C THR A 181 -14.77 -8.87 22.32
N GLU A 182 -14.03 -9.81 22.87
CA GLU A 182 -12.62 -9.99 22.53
C GLU A 182 -12.52 -10.87 21.26
N PRO A 183 -11.45 -10.70 20.47
CA PRO A 183 -11.18 -11.60 19.35
C PRO A 183 -10.88 -13.02 19.87
N GLU A 184 -11.17 -14.03 19.07
CA GLU A 184 -10.78 -15.42 19.36
C GLU A 184 -9.24 -15.54 19.34
N GLU A 185 -8.73 -16.50 20.11
CA GLU A 185 -7.30 -16.85 20.11
C GLU A 185 -6.87 -17.20 18.67
N ASP A 186 -5.75 -16.68 18.20
CA ASP A 186 -5.23 -16.80 16.83
C ASP A 186 -5.95 -15.95 15.74
N MET A 187 -6.97 -15.17 16.08
CA MET A 187 -7.61 -14.27 15.12
C MET A 187 -7.06 -12.84 15.25
N PRO A 188 -7.06 -12.05 14.14
CA PRO A 188 -6.70 -10.63 14.20
C PRO A 188 -7.56 -9.85 15.20
N LEU A 189 -6.99 -8.82 15.83
CA LEU A 189 -7.67 -8.00 16.84
C LEU A 189 -9.01 -7.42 16.38
N TYR A 190 -9.20 -7.22 15.09
CA TYR A 190 -10.44 -6.68 14.51
C TYR A 190 -11.52 -7.73 14.24
N HIS A 191 -11.35 -8.98 14.69
CA HIS A 191 -12.40 -10.03 14.66
C HIS A 191 -13.27 -9.97 15.91
N ARG A 192 -13.91 -8.82 16.14
CA ARG A 192 -14.74 -8.55 17.30
C ARG A 192 -16.00 -7.74 16.95
N PHE A 193 -16.93 -7.66 17.89
CA PHE A 193 -18.10 -6.79 17.82
C PHE A 193 -17.84 -5.47 18.55
N LEU A 194 -18.24 -4.39 17.89
CA LEU A 194 -18.18 -3.03 18.41
C LEU A 194 -19.56 -2.41 18.46
N LYS A 195 -19.74 -1.39 19.29
CA LYS A 195 -20.88 -0.45 19.24
C LYS A 195 -20.38 0.98 19.43
N LYS A 196 -21.21 1.93 19.02
CA LYS A 196 -20.98 3.35 19.32
C LYS A 196 -21.20 3.61 20.81
N HIS A 197 -20.35 4.42 21.40
CA HIS A 197 -20.53 4.78 22.81
C HIS A 197 -21.85 5.54 23.01
N GLY A 198 -22.62 5.17 24.04
CA GLY A 198 -23.91 5.80 24.36
C GLY A 198 -25.13 5.28 23.57
N GLU A 199 -24.98 4.39 22.59
CA GLU A 199 -26.11 3.66 22.02
C GLU A 199 -26.52 2.50 22.94
N ARG A 200 -27.85 2.48 23.32
CA ARG A 200 -28.48 1.42 24.10
C ARG A 200 -28.97 0.28 23.21
#